data_53803a4fa57da3a9a8fa2d7677ca5c4f
#
_entry.id   53803a4fa57da3a9a8fa2d7677ca5c4f
#
_cell.length_a   1.000
_cell.length_b   1.000
_cell.length_c   1.000
_cell.angle_alpha   90.00
_cell.angle_beta   90.00
_cell.angle_gamma   90.00
#
_symmetry.space_group_name_H-M   'P 1'
#
loop_
_entity.id
_entity.type
_entity.pdbx_description
1 polymer ?
#
loop_
_entity_poly.entity_id
_entity_poly.type
_entity_poly.pdbx_seq_one_letter_code
_entity_poly.pdbx_strand_id
1 'polypeptide(L)'
;MINFKDKYALITGASSGIGAAIAKQLSKEGCNLFLTGVDKNRLEETKKSCEASGVKVFTKECNFEEYSSIDDFVQFVKSYNTNIDLFVLNAGISQRAKAFETDFETDKKIMQINYWSAVYLIKQFKDEILKSKHTSISVTTSLAGLFGFPLRTSYCSSKHALFGFFEAMDLEYDNVSVTFLIPGRINTNISKSALLGDGQRYDK
;
A
#
# COMPACT_ATOMS: atom_id res chain seq x y z
N MET A 1 -9.70 17.73 14.39
CA MET A 1 -9.96 16.28 14.11
C MET A 1 -10.27 16.18 12.62
N ILE A 2 -9.56 15.32 11.88
CA ILE A 2 -9.83 15.13 10.45
C ILE A 2 -11.20 14.45 10.31
N ASN A 3 -12.08 14.99 9.48
CA ASN A 3 -13.38 14.40 9.22
C ASN A 3 -13.29 13.54 7.95
N PHE A 4 -13.48 12.23 8.08
CA PHE A 4 -13.47 11.26 6.97
C PHE A 4 -14.85 10.99 6.37
N LYS A 5 -15.93 11.53 6.99
CA LYS A 5 -17.29 11.30 6.51
C LYS A 5 -17.46 11.77 5.06
N ASP A 6 -18.02 10.91 4.23
CA ASP A 6 -18.25 11.12 2.79
C ASP A 6 -16.96 11.29 1.93
N LYS A 7 -15.77 11.14 2.54
CA LYS A 7 -14.49 11.12 1.85
C LYS A 7 -14.27 9.78 1.16
N TYR A 8 -13.31 9.74 0.23
CA TYR A 8 -12.91 8.53 -0.46
C TYR A 8 -11.44 8.20 -0.15
N ALA A 9 -11.19 6.98 0.30
CA ALA A 9 -9.84 6.45 0.51
C ALA A 9 -9.56 5.29 -0.45
N LEU A 10 -8.35 5.29 -1.04
CA LEU A 10 -7.80 4.18 -1.81
C LEU A 10 -6.76 3.47 -0.95
N ILE A 11 -6.92 2.15 -0.73
CA ILE A 11 -6.07 1.36 0.16
C ILE A 11 -5.48 0.18 -0.58
N THR A 12 -4.16 0.11 -0.67
CA THR A 12 -3.44 -1.04 -1.24
C THR A 12 -3.09 -2.07 -0.17
N GLY A 13 -3.07 -3.35 -0.54
CA GLY A 13 -2.83 -4.44 0.41
C GLY A 13 -3.95 -4.60 1.45
N ALA A 14 -5.19 -4.29 1.06
CA ALA A 14 -6.36 -4.31 1.93
C ALA A 14 -6.94 -5.71 2.19
N SER A 15 -6.41 -6.76 1.59
CA SER A 15 -6.86 -8.14 1.78
C SER A 15 -6.50 -8.71 3.16
N SER A 16 -5.59 -8.09 3.92
CA SER A 16 -5.18 -8.59 5.24
C SER A 16 -4.41 -7.55 6.07
N GLY A 17 -4.09 -7.91 7.32
CA GLY A 17 -3.16 -7.19 8.17
C GLY A 17 -3.50 -5.72 8.39
N ILE A 18 -2.50 -4.87 8.24
CA ILE A 18 -2.61 -3.41 8.49
C ILE A 18 -3.61 -2.77 7.52
N GLY A 19 -3.54 -3.08 6.22
CA GLY A 19 -4.43 -2.48 5.23
C GLY A 19 -5.90 -2.79 5.49
N ALA A 20 -6.24 -4.05 5.83
CA ALA A 20 -7.59 -4.44 6.21
C ALA A 20 -8.05 -3.76 7.53
N ALA A 21 -7.16 -3.59 8.50
CA ALA A 21 -7.46 -2.91 9.75
C ALA A 21 -7.75 -1.40 9.53
N ILE A 22 -6.94 -0.74 8.70
CA ILE A 22 -7.16 0.66 8.31
C ILE A 22 -8.49 0.80 7.57
N ALA A 23 -8.79 -0.09 6.60
CA ALA A 23 -10.06 -0.07 5.88
C ALA A 23 -11.26 -0.13 6.83
N LYS A 24 -11.25 -1.07 7.77
CA LYS A 24 -12.30 -1.22 8.78
C LYS A 24 -12.43 -0.01 9.70
N GLN A 25 -11.33 0.64 10.06
CA GLN A 25 -11.39 1.83 10.90
C GLN A 25 -11.95 3.02 10.11
N LEU A 26 -11.46 3.28 8.89
CA LEU A 26 -11.95 4.36 8.05
C LEU A 26 -13.43 4.20 7.68
N SER A 27 -13.91 2.97 7.47
CA SER A 27 -15.34 2.73 7.23
C SER A 27 -16.21 3.15 8.42
N LYS A 28 -15.77 2.90 9.66
CA LYS A 28 -16.47 3.35 10.88
C LYS A 28 -16.51 4.87 11.02
N GLU A 29 -15.53 5.58 10.44
CA GLU A 29 -15.49 7.03 10.37
C GLU A 29 -16.31 7.62 9.18
N GLY A 30 -17.05 6.76 8.45
CA GLY A 30 -17.91 7.17 7.34
C GLY A 30 -17.18 7.38 6.01
N CYS A 31 -15.95 6.86 5.87
CA CYS A 31 -15.17 6.98 4.65
C CYS A 31 -15.55 5.89 3.62
N ASN A 32 -15.79 6.29 2.38
CA ASN A 32 -15.98 5.37 1.26
C ASN A 32 -14.62 4.82 0.80
N LEU A 33 -14.58 3.57 0.33
CA LEU A 33 -13.32 2.86 0.15
C LEU A 33 -13.16 2.25 -1.25
N PHE A 34 -11.99 2.45 -1.85
CA PHE A 34 -11.45 1.63 -2.93
C PHE A 34 -10.37 0.72 -2.35
N LEU A 35 -10.62 -0.57 -2.36
CA LEU A 35 -9.72 -1.57 -1.76
C LEU A 35 -9.09 -2.44 -2.83
N THR A 36 -7.79 -2.69 -2.71
CA THR A 36 -7.10 -3.63 -3.60
C THR A 36 -6.09 -4.50 -2.86
N GLY A 37 -5.82 -5.66 -3.43
CA GLY A 37 -4.88 -6.65 -2.95
C GLY A 37 -4.88 -7.87 -3.87
N VAL A 38 -4.01 -8.85 -3.59
CA VAL A 38 -3.81 -10.04 -4.45
C VAL A 38 -4.71 -11.24 -4.10
N ASP A 39 -5.39 -11.22 -2.96
CA ASP A 39 -6.26 -12.31 -2.51
C ASP A 39 -7.73 -11.84 -2.57
N LYS A 40 -8.42 -12.28 -3.60
CA LYS A 40 -9.81 -11.91 -3.89
C LYS A 40 -10.76 -12.26 -2.74
N ASN A 41 -10.61 -13.45 -2.17
CA ASN A 41 -11.53 -13.92 -1.13
C ASN A 41 -11.40 -13.07 0.14
N ARG A 42 -10.17 -12.85 0.60
CA ARG A 42 -9.91 -11.98 1.77
C ARG A 42 -10.25 -10.52 1.50
N LEU A 43 -10.08 -10.05 0.26
CA LEU A 43 -10.48 -8.70 -0.13
C LEU A 43 -12.00 -8.54 0.00
N GLU A 44 -12.77 -9.54 -0.43
CA GLU A 44 -14.23 -9.55 -0.30
C GLU A 44 -14.69 -9.66 1.18
N GLU A 45 -13.98 -10.42 2.02
CA GLU A 45 -14.22 -10.44 3.48
C GLU A 45 -14.01 -9.07 4.11
N THR A 46 -12.94 -8.36 3.71
CA THR A 46 -12.67 -7.00 4.16
C THR A 46 -13.77 -6.05 3.71
N LYS A 47 -14.21 -6.15 2.45
CA LYS A 47 -15.30 -5.36 1.89
C LYS A 47 -16.58 -5.53 2.73
N LYS A 48 -17.04 -6.76 2.93
CA LYS A 48 -18.25 -7.05 3.72
C LYS A 48 -18.17 -6.47 5.14
N SER A 49 -17.00 -6.58 5.78
CA SER A 49 -16.78 -5.99 7.10
C SER A 49 -16.88 -4.46 7.09
N CYS A 50 -16.45 -3.79 6.03
CA CYS A 50 -16.51 -2.34 5.91
C CYS A 50 -17.91 -1.84 5.54
N GLU A 51 -18.62 -2.55 4.65
CA GLU A 51 -19.99 -2.23 4.24
C GLU A 51 -20.98 -2.26 5.41
N ALA A 52 -20.71 -3.06 6.45
CA ALA A 52 -21.51 -3.09 7.68
C ALA A 52 -21.55 -1.72 8.40
N SER A 53 -20.67 -0.78 8.07
CA SER A 53 -20.67 0.60 8.58
C SER A 53 -21.51 1.55 7.71
N GLY A 54 -22.18 1.07 6.65
CA GLY A 54 -23.06 1.86 5.78
C GLY A 54 -22.35 2.71 4.72
N VAL A 55 -21.05 2.48 4.50
CA VAL A 55 -20.25 3.19 3.49
C VAL A 55 -20.18 2.40 2.18
N LYS A 56 -19.82 3.09 1.08
CA LYS A 56 -19.56 2.46 -0.21
C LYS A 56 -18.18 1.82 -0.22
N VAL A 57 -18.08 0.56 -0.65
CA VAL A 57 -16.81 -0.15 -0.74
C VAL A 57 -16.68 -0.82 -2.10
N PHE A 58 -15.65 -0.45 -2.82
CA PHE A 58 -15.32 -0.96 -4.15
C PHE A 58 -14.03 -1.77 -4.08
N THR A 59 -14.02 -2.96 -4.68
CA THR A 59 -12.85 -3.85 -4.65
C THR A 59 -12.46 -4.26 -6.05
N LYS A 60 -11.14 -4.32 -6.28
CA LYS A 60 -10.57 -4.96 -7.48
C LYS A 60 -9.22 -5.56 -7.10
N GLU A 61 -8.95 -6.79 -7.57
CA GLU A 61 -7.63 -7.41 -7.43
C GLU A 61 -6.58 -6.61 -8.21
N CYS A 62 -5.36 -6.59 -7.67
CA CYS A 62 -4.20 -6.01 -8.33
C CYS A 62 -2.94 -6.79 -7.97
N ASN A 63 -2.23 -7.26 -8.99
CA ASN A 63 -0.87 -7.78 -8.86
C ASN A 63 0.12 -6.62 -8.99
N PHE A 64 0.76 -6.23 -7.90
CA PHE A 64 1.71 -5.12 -7.86
C PHE A 64 3.08 -5.44 -8.51
N GLU A 65 3.31 -6.65 -8.98
CA GLU A 65 4.46 -6.98 -9.84
C GLU A 65 4.28 -6.44 -11.26
N GLU A 66 3.03 -6.26 -11.73
CA GLU A 66 2.67 -5.96 -13.10
C GLU A 66 2.06 -4.57 -13.22
N TYR A 67 2.67 -3.69 -14.01
CA TYR A 67 2.14 -2.35 -14.25
C TYR A 67 0.76 -2.38 -14.92
N SER A 68 0.52 -3.31 -15.85
CA SER A 68 -0.78 -3.49 -16.49
C SER A 68 -1.91 -3.76 -15.49
N SER A 69 -1.63 -4.57 -14.45
CA SER A 69 -2.59 -4.83 -13.39
C SER A 69 -2.87 -3.58 -12.54
N ILE A 70 -1.85 -2.74 -12.34
CA ILE A 70 -2.02 -1.44 -11.66
C ILE A 70 -2.85 -0.49 -12.54
N ASP A 71 -2.58 -0.44 -13.85
CA ASP A 71 -3.35 0.37 -14.79
C ASP A 71 -4.83 -0.03 -14.81
N ASP A 72 -5.11 -1.33 -14.85
CA ASP A 72 -6.47 -1.85 -14.76
C ASP A 72 -7.19 -1.43 -13.47
N PHE A 73 -6.47 -1.44 -12.34
CA PHE A 73 -7.01 -0.97 -11.07
C PHE A 73 -7.25 0.56 -11.10
N VAL A 74 -6.32 1.33 -11.63
CA VAL A 74 -6.46 2.79 -11.79
C VAL A 74 -7.67 3.14 -12.64
N GLN A 75 -7.84 2.49 -13.81
CA GLN A 75 -8.98 2.70 -14.68
C GLN A 75 -10.30 2.35 -13.97
N PHE A 76 -10.33 1.27 -13.22
CA PHE A 76 -11.47 0.91 -12.39
C PHE A 76 -11.82 2.03 -11.41
N VAL A 77 -10.86 2.58 -10.67
CA VAL A 77 -11.11 3.68 -9.72
C VAL A 77 -11.60 4.92 -10.45
N LYS A 78 -10.94 5.31 -11.54
CA LYS A 78 -11.29 6.51 -12.34
C LYS A 78 -12.67 6.42 -12.99
N SER A 79 -13.18 5.22 -13.27
CA SER A 79 -14.52 5.03 -13.84
C SER A 79 -15.67 5.51 -12.95
N TYR A 80 -15.41 5.69 -11.65
CA TYR A 80 -16.40 6.21 -10.70
C TYR A 80 -16.47 7.74 -10.65
N ASN A 81 -15.61 8.45 -11.39
CA ASN A 81 -15.57 9.93 -11.47
C ASN A 81 -15.60 10.61 -10.09
N THR A 82 -14.86 10.08 -9.12
CA THR A 82 -14.76 10.61 -7.77
C THR A 82 -13.32 10.97 -7.42
N ASN A 83 -13.14 11.99 -6.60
CA ASN A 83 -11.82 12.36 -6.09
C ASN A 83 -11.41 11.41 -4.95
N ILE A 84 -10.14 11.06 -4.92
CA ILE A 84 -9.55 10.32 -3.79
C ILE A 84 -8.93 11.33 -2.83
N ASP A 85 -9.48 11.41 -1.61
CA ASP A 85 -9.01 12.32 -0.57
C ASP A 85 -7.80 11.75 0.19
N LEU A 86 -7.73 10.40 0.29
CA LEU A 86 -6.68 9.69 1.02
C LEU A 86 -6.17 8.48 0.23
N PHE A 87 -4.88 8.44 -0.03
CA PHE A 87 -4.19 7.24 -0.52
C PHE A 87 -3.49 6.54 0.66
N VAL A 88 -3.73 5.25 0.84
CA VAL A 88 -3.02 4.40 1.81
C VAL A 88 -2.19 3.37 1.05
N LEU A 89 -0.93 3.68 0.86
CA LEU A 89 0.06 2.86 0.16
C LEU A 89 0.65 1.86 1.15
N ASN A 90 -0.01 0.71 1.28
CA ASN A 90 0.31 -0.28 2.30
C ASN A 90 0.75 -1.64 1.72
N ALA A 91 0.48 -1.92 0.44
CA ALA A 91 0.92 -3.17 -0.18
C ALA A 91 2.43 -3.39 -0.03
N GLY A 92 2.82 -4.63 0.24
CA GLY A 92 4.22 -4.98 0.36
C GLY A 92 4.45 -6.41 0.79
N ILE A 93 5.63 -6.90 0.48
CA ILE A 93 6.14 -8.22 0.84
C ILE A 93 7.45 -8.08 1.62
N SER A 94 7.84 -9.14 2.30
CA SER A 94 9.07 -9.17 3.09
C SER A 94 10.07 -10.20 2.55
N GLN A 95 11.30 -10.15 3.03
CA GLN A 95 12.40 -11.05 2.69
C GLN A 95 12.91 -11.78 3.94
N ARG A 96 13.45 -12.98 3.78
CA ARG A 96 14.14 -13.73 4.84
C ARG A 96 15.29 -14.55 4.25
N ALA A 97 16.34 -13.86 3.79
CA ALA A 97 17.57 -14.47 3.28
C ALA A 97 18.75 -13.52 3.48
N LYS A 98 19.98 -14.05 3.51
CA LYS A 98 21.19 -13.22 3.53
C LYS A 98 21.41 -12.56 2.17
N ALA A 99 22.15 -11.44 2.17
CA ALA A 99 22.37 -10.64 0.96
C ALA A 99 22.91 -11.45 -0.22
N PHE A 100 23.94 -12.26 0.01
CA PHE A 100 24.58 -13.08 -1.03
C PHE A 100 23.88 -14.42 -1.31
N GLU A 101 22.84 -14.74 -0.54
CA GLU A 101 21.98 -15.92 -0.75
C GLU A 101 20.65 -15.54 -1.42
N THR A 102 20.48 -14.27 -1.78
CA THR A 102 19.28 -13.75 -2.44
C THR A 102 19.54 -13.56 -3.92
N ASP A 103 18.72 -14.19 -4.74
CA ASP A 103 18.75 -14.01 -6.19
C ASP A 103 18.36 -12.58 -6.56
N PHE A 104 19.03 -12.01 -7.54
CA PHE A 104 18.78 -10.63 -7.96
C PHE A 104 17.34 -10.41 -8.45
N GLU A 105 16.69 -11.43 -9.01
CA GLU A 105 15.27 -11.37 -9.40
C GLU A 105 14.36 -11.22 -8.16
N THR A 106 14.69 -11.87 -7.05
CA THR A 106 13.98 -11.70 -5.77
C THR A 106 14.15 -10.27 -5.24
N ASP A 107 15.35 -9.70 -5.33
CA ASP A 107 15.60 -8.31 -4.95
C ASP A 107 14.77 -7.34 -5.80
N LYS A 108 14.75 -7.54 -7.13
CA LYS A 108 13.93 -6.74 -8.06
C LYS A 108 12.44 -6.85 -7.73
N LYS A 109 11.95 -8.06 -7.48
CA LYS A 109 10.56 -8.30 -7.13
C LYS A 109 10.13 -7.55 -5.86
N ILE A 110 10.97 -7.56 -4.82
CA ILE A 110 10.71 -6.83 -3.57
C ILE A 110 10.67 -5.33 -3.83
N MET A 111 11.62 -4.79 -4.58
CA MET A 111 11.62 -3.38 -4.97
C MET A 111 10.41 -3.02 -5.82
N GLN A 112 10.02 -3.87 -6.77
CA GLN A 112 8.85 -3.66 -7.63
C GLN A 112 7.57 -3.56 -6.81
N ILE A 113 7.30 -4.52 -5.92
CA ILE A 113 6.06 -4.56 -5.15
C ILE A 113 6.03 -3.48 -4.06
N ASN A 114 7.15 -3.27 -3.34
CA ASN A 114 7.14 -2.40 -2.17
C ASN A 114 7.31 -0.92 -2.51
N TYR A 115 8.06 -0.59 -3.56
CA TYR A 115 8.45 0.77 -3.90
C TYR A 115 7.90 1.22 -5.26
N TRP A 116 8.31 0.56 -6.35
CA TRP A 116 7.93 1.02 -7.69
C TRP A 116 6.43 1.01 -7.92
N SER A 117 5.71 0.02 -7.40
CA SER A 117 4.25 -0.05 -7.52
C SER A 117 3.57 1.15 -6.85
N ALA A 118 4.04 1.57 -5.67
CA ALA A 118 3.50 2.70 -4.94
C ALA A 118 3.76 4.03 -5.69
N VAL A 119 5.00 4.21 -6.17
CA VAL A 119 5.37 5.38 -6.98
C VAL A 119 4.57 5.42 -8.28
N TYR A 120 4.47 4.29 -8.98
CA TYR A 120 3.72 4.20 -10.23
C TYR A 120 2.25 4.52 -10.02
N LEU A 121 1.60 3.91 -9.02
CA LEU A 121 0.20 4.15 -8.70
C LEU A 121 -0.09 5.64 -8.45
N ILE A 122 0.70 6.31 -7.62
CA ILE A 122 0.51 7.75 -7.33
C ILE A 122 0.69 8.60 -8.59
N LYS A 123 1.64 8.27 -9.44
CA LYS A 123 1.84 8.99 -10.71
C LYS A 123 0.66 8.85 -11.67
N GLN A 124 -0.09 7.74 -11.63
CA GLN A 124 -1.30 7.57 -12.43
C GLN A 124 -2.45 8.49 -11.98
N PHE A 125 -2.45 8.97 -10.74
CA PHE A 125 -3.42 9.93 -10.20
C PHE A 125 -2.89 11.37 -10.19
N LYS A 126 -1.80 11.67 -10.93
CA LYS A 126 -1.17 12.99 -10.95
C LYS A 126 -2.16 14.13 -11.19
N ASP A 127 -2.99 14.02 -12.21
CA ASP A 127 -3.88 15.11 -12.62
C ASP A 127 -4.96 15.38 -11.57
N GLU A 128 -5.49 14.33 -10.95
CA GLU A 128 -6.47 14.41 -9.89
C GLU A 128 -5.85 15.02 -8.62
N ILE A 129 -4.65 14.59 -8.26
CA ILE A 129 -3.91 15.10 -7.09
C ILE A 129 -3.59 16.58 -7.28
N LEU A 130 -3.05 16.97 -8.43
CA LEU A 130 -2.68 18.38 -8.68
C LEU A 130 -3.89 19.32 -8.75
N LYS A 131 -5.06 18.82 -9.14
CA LYS A 131 -6.32 19.59 -9.16
C LYS A 131 -7.03 19.62 -7.81
N SER A 132 -6.69 18.72 -6.90
CA SER A 132 -7.29 18.66 -5.57
C SER A 132 -6.87 19.86 -4.73
N LYS A 133 -7.79 20.34 -3.87
CA LYS A 133 -7.43 21.35 -2.86
C LYS A 133 -6.47 20.79 -1.81
N HIS A 134 -6.59 19.52 -1.51
CA HIS A 134 -5.75 18.81 -0.58
C HIS A 134 -5.89 17.30 -0.78
N THR A 135 -4.76 16.60 -0.84
CA THR A 135 -4.70 15.13 -0.91
C THR A 135 -3.78 14.62 0.20
N SER A 136 -4.26 13.66 0.97
CA SER A 136 -3.45 12.98 1.98
C SER A 136 -2.89 11.66 1.43
N ILE A 137 -1.62 11.40 1.67
CA ILE A 137 -0.94 10.16 1.27
C ILE A 137 -0.34 9.51 2.52
N SER A 138 -0.83 8.35 2.90
CA SER A 138 -0.28 7.54 3.99
C SER A 138 0.57 6.42 3.42
N VAL A 139 1.84 6.35 3.81
CA VAL A 139 2.81 5.38 3.30
C VAL A 139 3.22 4.43 4.41
N THR A 140 2.88 3.14 4.27
CA THR A 140 3.30 2.12 5.23
C THR A 140 4.75 1.72 4.97
N THR A 141 5.64 2.20 5.82
CA THR A 141 7.05 1.85 5.88
C THR A 141 7.29 0.75 6.92
N SER A 142 8.33 0.83 7.70
CA SER A 142 8.70 -0.08 8.78
C SER A 142 9.85 0.53 9.57
N LEU A 143 10.15 0.04 10.77
CA LEU A 143 11.46 0.27 11.39
C LEU A 143 12.61 -0.13 10.46
N ALA A 144 12.40 -1.11 9.58
CA ALA A 144 13.35 -1.51 8.53
C ALA A 144 13.56 -0.44 7.43
N GLY A 145 12.78 0.62 7.43
CA GLY A 145 13.01 1.81 6.59
C GLY A 145 13.90 2.86 7.26
N LEU A 146 14.22 2.71 8.53
CA LEU A 146 15.09 3.60 9.30
C LEU A 146 16.44 2.94 9.63
N PHE A 147 16.45 1.61 9.75
CA PHE A 147 17.62 0.83 10.13
C PHE A 147 17.74 -0.43 9.29
N GLY A 148 18.97 -0.93 9.12
CA GLY A 148 19.23 -2.24 8.54
C GLY A 148 18.87 -3.37 9.49
N PHE A 149 18.28 -4.44 8.98
CA PHE A 149 17.99 -5.66 9.72
C PHE A 149 18.60 -6.87 9.02
N PRO A 150 19.20 -7.82 9.72
CA PRO A 150 19.67 -9.07 9.14
C PRO A 150 18.57 -9.80 8.37
N LEU A 151 18.92 -10.45 7.28
CA LEU A 151 18.03 -11.21 6.38
C LEU A 151 16.95 -10.36 5.69
N ARG A 152 17.13 -9.04 5.59
CA ARG A 152 16.12 -8.10 5.11
C ARG A 152 16.69 -7.04 4.13
N THR A 153 17.77 -7.34 3.42
CA THR A 153 18.50 -6.35 2.61
C THR A 153 17.58 -5.58 1.67
N SER A 154 16.91 -6.24 0.73
CA SER A 154 16.04 -5.57 -0.24
C SER A 154 14.74 -5.06 0.37
N TYR A 155 14.24 -5.72 1.41
CA TYR A 155 13.12 -5.19 2.18
C TYR A 155 13.49 -3.86 2.85
N CYS A 156 14.64 -3.77 3.55
CA CYS A 156 15.11 -2.52 4.12
C CYS A 156 15.30 -1.45 3.04
N SER A 157 15.98 -1.79 1.94
CA SER A 157 16.19 -0.87 0.82
C SER A 157 14.89 -0.31 0.27
N SER A 158 13.89 -1.18 0.05
CA SER A 158 12.58 -0.75 -0.46
C SER A 158 11.85 0.20 0.50
N LYS A 159 11.95 -0.04 1.82
CA LYS A 159 11.32 0.80 2.83
C LYS A 159 12.05 2.14 3.04
N HIS A 160 13.38 2.18 2.88
CA HIS A 160 14.15 3.44 2.85
C HIS A 160 13.82 4.27 1.58
N ALA A 161 13.70 3.61 0.42
CA ALA A 161 13.35 4.28 -0.83
C ALA A 161 11.99 5.00 -0.75
N LEU A 162 11.00 4.43 -0.05
CA LEU A 162 9.71 5.09 0.19
C LEU A 162 9.87 6.40 0.97
N PHE A 163 10.72 6.45 1.99
CA PHE A 163 10.99 7.71 2.71
C PHE A 163 11.55 8.76 1.75
N GLY A 164 12.63 8.44 1.01
CA GLY A 164 13.27 9.41 0.13
C GLY A 164 12.32 10.00 -0.91
N PHE A 165 11.49 9.15 -1.55
CA PHE A 165 10.56 9.61 -2.57
C PHE A 165 9.40 10.44 -2.00
N PHE A 166 8.72 9.93 -0.98
CA PHE A 166 7.49 10.56 -0.49
C PHE A 166 7.76 11.76 0.42
N GLU A 167 8.88 11.82 1.13
CA GLU A 167 9.31 12.99 1.85
C GLU A 167 9.66 14.16 0.90
N ALA A 168 10.37 13.87 -0.20
CA ALA A 168 10.62 14.87 -1.23
C ALA A 168 9.32 15.37 -1.87
N MET A 169 8.38 14.46 -2.18
CA MET A 169 7.08 14.82 -2.74
C MET A 169 6.25 15.72 -1.80
N ASP A 170 6.27 15.48 -0.48
CA ASP A 170 5.61 16.31 0.52
C ASP A 170 6.14 17.76 0.51
N LEU A 171 7.43 17.93 0.25
CA LEU A 171 8.08 19.25 0.17
C LEU A 171 7.87 19.95 -1.19
N GLU A 172 7.52 19.19 -2.24
CA GLU A 172 7.34 19.74 -3.61
C GLU A 172 5.94 20.30 -3.85
N TYR A 173 4.92 19.83 -3.11
CA TYR A 173 3.50 20.12 -3.40
C TYR A 173 2.71 20.56 -2.16
N ASP A 174 2.38 21.84 -2.06
CA ASP A 174 1.64 22.43 -0.92
C ASP A 174 0.25 21.82 -0.67
N ASN A 175 -0.35 21.23 -1.70
CA ASN A 175 -1.66 20.58 -1.62
C ASN A 175 -1.60 19.08 -1.32
N VAL A 176 -0.41 18.54 -1.08
CA VAL A 176 -0.17 17.14 -0.68
C VAL A 176 0.33 17.10 0.76
N SER A 177 -0.15 16.15 1.54
CA SER A 177 0.42 15.84 2.86
C SER A 177 0.78 14.38 2.93
N VAL A 178 2.02 14.07 3.26
CA VAL A 178 2.50 12.70 3.44
C VAL A 178 2.60 12.33 4.91
N THR A 179 2.10 11.17 5.27
CA THR A 179 2.22 10.58 6.61
C THR A 179 2.85 9.20 6.51
N PHE A 180 3.96 8.99 7.19
CA PHE A 180 4.61 7.68 7.26
C PHE A 180 4.06 6.86 8.43
N LEU A 181 3.51 5.68 8.12
CA LEU A 181 3.21 4.66 9.12
C LEU A 181 4.46 3.80 9.31
N ILE A 182 5.03 3.83 10.50
CA ILE A 182 6.28 3.13 10.84
C ILE A 182 5.96 2.01 11.84
N PRO A 183 5.34 0.91 11.41
CA PRO A 183 4.98 -0.16 12.32
C PRO A 183 6.24 -0.87 12.82
N GLY A 184 6.23 -1.17 14.11
CA GLY A 184 7.16 -2.11 14.71
C GLY A 184 6.74 -3.56 14.41
N ARG A 185 6.91 -4.43 15.40
CA ARG A 185 6.54 -5.85 15.26
C ARG A 185 5.03 -6.02 15.46
N ILE A 186 4.28 -6.14 14.35
CA ILE A 186 2.84 -6.38 14.38
C ILE A 186 2.56 -7.83 13.95
N ASN A 187 1.62 -8.48 14.63
CA ASN A 187 1.20 -9.84 14.29
C ASN A 187 0.38 -9.85 12.99
N THR A 188 1.07 -9.94 11.87
CA THR A 188 0.51 -10.05 10.52
C THR A 188 1.18 -11.19 9.77
N ASN A 189 0.63 -11.58 8.63
CA ASN A 189 1.20 -12.65 7.80
C ASN A 189 2.46 -12.23 7.03
N ILE A 190 2.84 -10.96 7.03
CA ILE A 190 3.97 -10.46 6.23
C ILE A 190 5.31 -11.18 6.53
N SER A 191 5.54 -11.56 7.78
CA SER A 191 6.76 -12.28 8.16
C SER A 191 6.66 -13.77 7.85
N LYS A 192 5.46 -14.34 7.89
CA LYS A 192 5.20 -15.76 7.58
C LYS A 192 5.27 -16.01 6.07
N SER A 193 4.83 -15.07 5.25
CA SER A 193 4.88 -15.11 3.80
C SER A 193 6.09 -14.37 3.21
N ALA A 194 7.15 -14.17 3.98
CA ALA A 194 8.38 -13.55 3.49
C ALA A 194 9.02 -14.41 2.39
N LEU A 195 9.65 -13.78 1.40
CA LEU A 195 10.39 -14.51 0.38
C LEU A 195 11.72 -15.01 0.91
N LEU A 196 12.07 -16.23 0.57
CA LEU A 196 13.43 -16.79 0.67
C LEU A 196 14.31 -16.23 -0.43
N GLY A 197 15.60 -16.61 -0.45
CA GLY A 197 16.56 -16.13 -1.43
C GLY A 197 16.21 -16.47 -2.88
N ASP A 198 15.60 -17.61 -3.11
CA ASP A 198 15.13 -18.13 -4.40
C ASP A 198 13.73 -17.61 -4.80
N GLY A 199 13.16 -16.69 -4.07
CA GLY A 199 11.83 -16.13 -4.31
C GLY A 199 10.66 -17.00 -3.85
N GLN A 200 10.90 -18.17 -3.28
CA GLN A 200 9.85 -18.99 -2.67
C GLN A 200 9.35 -18.37 -1.36
N ARG A 201 8.12 -18.70 -0.96
CA ARG A 201 7.57 -18.25 0.33
C ARG A 201 8.13 -19.06 1.49
N TYR A 202 8.35 -18.40 2.60
CA TYR A 202 8.89 -18.99 3.84
C TYR A 202 7.84 -19.82 4.61
N ASP A 203 6.74 -20.14 4.20
CA ASP A 203 5.61 -20.91 4.76
C ASP A 203 5.89 -21.69 6.09
N LYS A 204 6.25 -20.98 7.19
CA LYS A 204 6.40 -21.54 8.55
C LYS A 204 5.64 -20.72 9.58
#